data_dff36d56bc1da938cb9a3ae75e5acebe
#
_entry.id   dff36d56bc1da938cb9a3ae75e5acebe
#
_cell.length_a   1.000
_cell.length_b   1.000
_cell.length_c   1.000
_cell.angle_alpha   90.00
_cell.angle_beta   90.00
_cell.angle_gamma   90.00
#
_symmetry.space_group_name_H-M   'P 1'
#
loop_
_entity.id
_entity.type
_entity.pdbx_description
1 polymer ?
#
loop_
_entity_poly.entity_id
_entity_poly.type
_entity_poly.pdbx_seq_one_letter_code
_entity_poly.pdbx_strand_id
1 'polypeptide(L)'
;MRKSGKNKRPAFQFYCGDFLSDYNVACMNMSQRGIYITLLSYAWIENGLPSDENKLKMLCGNPKGWAEDWESVKDCFKLGEDNKYRNG
;
A
#
# COMPACT_ATOMS: atom_id res chain seq x y z
N MET A 1 11.88 -17.65 3.28
CA MET A 1 12.01 -16.55 2.46
C MET A 1 13.39 -16.01 2.42
N ARG A 2 13.80 -15.49 1.35
CA ARG A 2 15.12 -15.10 1.26
C ARG A 2 15.29 -13.65 1.42
N LYS A 3 16.40 -13.26 1.85
CA LYS A 3 16.70 -11.93 2.08
C LYS A 3 16.97 -11.20 0.82
N SER A 4 16.51 -10.01 0.72
CA SER A 4 16.78 -9.20 -0.43
C SER A 4 17.91 -8.23 -0.17
N GLY A 5 18.95 -8.32 -0.93
CA GLY A 5 20.04 -7.37 -0.83
C GLY A 5 19.72 -6.01 -1.39
N LYS A 6 18.55 -5.88 -2.05
CA LYS A 6 18.16 -4.61 -2.62
C LYS A 6 17.41 -3.72 -1.67
N ASN A 7 16.94 -4.27 -0.57
CA ASN A 7 16.20 -3.49 0.38
C ASN A 7 17.16 -2.72 1.27
N LYS A 8 17.27 -1.42 1.03
CA LYS A 8 18.22 -0.58 1.73
C LYS A 8 17.63 0.11 2.93
N ARG A 9 16.35 -0.06 3.18
CA ARG A 9 15.69 0.58 4.31
C ARG A 9 15.63 -0.39 5.47
N PRO A 10 15.52 0.14 6.70
CA PRO A 10 15.37 -0.75 7.86
C PRO A 10 14.09 -1.57 7.74
N ALA A 11 13.98 -2.59 8.54
CA ALA A 11 12.83 -3.47 8.52
C ALA A 11 11.56 -2.65 8.73
N PHE A 12 10.52 -3.01 7.99
CA PHE A 12 9.21 -2.40 8.13
C PHE A 12 8.54 -3.00 9.36
N GLN A 13 8.24 -2.16 10.33
CA GLN A 13 7.53 -2.62 11.53
C GLN A 13 6.04 -2.57 11.29
N PHE A 14 5.42 -3.71 11.40
CA PHE A 14 3.98 -3.82 11.18
C PHE A 14 3.29 -4.11 12.51
N TYR A 15 2.52 -3.17 12.97
CA TYR A 15 1.82 -3.29 14.24
C TYR A 15 0.44 -3.85 13.98
N CYS A 16 0.30 -5.16 14.20
CA CYS A 16 -0.93 -5.87 13.83
C CYS A 16 -2.16 -5.32 14.54
N GLY A 17 -2.02 -5.00 15.82
CA GLY A 17 -3.15 -4.46 16.56
C GLY A 17 -3.62 -3.14 16.01
N ASP A 18 -2.68 -2.27 15.68
CA ASP A 18 -3.03 -0.98 15.12
C ASP A 18 -3.70 -1.14 13.76
N PHE A 19 -3.19 -2.06 12.96
CA PHE A 19 -3.76 -2.31 11.64
C PHE A 19 -5.21 -2.79 11.76
N LEU A 20 -5.44 -3.76 12.62
CA LEU A 20 -6.77 -4.36 12.74
C LEU A 20 -7.77 -3.43 13.40
N SER A 21 -7.32 -2.49 14.23
CA SER A 21 -8.22 -1.55 14.88
C SER A 21 -8.43 -0.26 14.09
N ASP A 22 -7.72 -0.09 12.98
CA ASP A 22 -7.89 1.08 12.13
C ASP A 22 -9.28 1.03 11.50
N TYR A 23 -10.05 2.10 11.66
CA TYR A 23 -11.40 2.17 11.13
C TYR A 23 -11.41 1.91 9.61
N ASN A 24 -10.45 2.50 8.91
CA ASN A 24 -10.40 2.32 7.44
C ASN A 24 -10.19 0.86 7.06
N VAL A 25 -9.32 0.17 7.80
CA VAL A 25 -9.07 -1.25 7.54
C VAL A 25 -10.30 -2.07 7.89
N ALA A 26 -10.96 -1.72 8.98
CA ALA A 26 -12.16 -2.46 9.40
C ALA A 26 -13.25 -2.39 8.34
N CYS A 27 -13.30 -1.31 7.57
CA CYS A 27 -14.29 -1.14 6.51
C CYS A 27 -13.89 -1.79 5.19
N MET A 28 -12.68 -2.34 5.11
CA MET A 28 -12.19 -2.93 3.87
C MET A 28 -12.52 -4.41 3.81
N ASN A 29 -12.81 -4.90 2.59
CA ASN A 29 -12.89 -6.33 2.37
C ASN A 29 -11.47 -6.90 2.17
N MET A 30 -11.36 -8.20 1.97
CA MET A 30 -10.04 -8.83 1.88
C MET A 30 -9.25 -8.35 0.68
N SER A 31 -9.91 -8.12 -0.44
CA SER A 31 -9.23 -7.62 -1.64
C SER A 31 -8.61 -6.24 -1.35
N GLN A 32 -9.37 -5.38 -0.70
CA GLN A 32 -8.91 -4.04 -0.36
C GLN A 32 -7.79 -4.08 0.67
N ARG A 33 -7.90 -4.97 1.66
CA ARG A 33 -6.83 -5.13 2.65
C ARG A 33 -5.55 -5.64 2.02
N GLY A 34 -5.68 -6.55 1.05
CA GLY A 34 -4.52 -7.06 0.32
C GLY A 34 -3.83 -5.96 -0.46
N ILE A 35 -4.60 -5.12 -1.14
CA ILE A 35 -4.06 -3.99 -1.86
C ILE A 35 -3.36 -3.03 -0.90
N TYR A 36 -4.01 -2.74 0.22
CA TYR A 36 -3.50 -1.79 1.18
C TYR A 36 -2.15 -2.24 1.75
N ILE A 37 -2.08 -3.48 2.26
CA ILE A 37 -0.83 -3.94 2.87
C ILE A 37 0.27 -4.09 1.83
N THR A 38 -0.08 -4.47 0.61
CA THR A 38 0.90 -4.58 -0.47
C THR A 38 1.48 -3.21 -0.79
N LEU A 39 0.63 -2.21 -0.93
CA LEU A 39 1.10 -0.87 -1.25
C LEU A 39 1.84 -0.23 -0.08
N LEU A 40 1.45 -0.52 1.16
CA LEU A 40 2.21 -0.05 2.32
C LEU A 40 3.65 -0.57 2.25
N SER A 41 3.80 -1.84 1.90
CA SER A 41 5.11 -2.46 1.82
C SER A 41 5.96 -1.80 0.73
N TYR A 42 5.39 -1.58 -0.44
CA TYR A 42 6.11 -0.90 -1.52
C TYR A 42 6.42 0.54 -1.15
N ALA A 43 5.48 1.22 -0.51
CA ALA A 43 5.72 2.61 -0.11
C ALA A 43 6.90 2.71 0.85
N TRP A 44 7.06 1.72 1.72
CA TRP A 44 8.18 1.70 2.64
C TRP A 44 9.50 1.48 1.90
N ILE A 45 9.53 0.46 1.02
CA ILE A 45 10.75 0.09 0.33
C ILE A 45 11.21 1.19 -0.63
N GLU A 46 10.27 1.78 -1.34
CA GLU A 46 10.58 2.76 -2.38
C GLU A 46 10.48 4.21 -1.90
N ASN A 47 10.17 4.41 -0.65
CA ASN A 47 9.97 5.73 -0.06
C ASN A 47 8.89 6.51 -0.81
N GLY A 48 7.80 5.84 -1.07
CA GLY A 48 6.65 6.43 -1.74
C GLY A 48 6.21 5.60 -2.93
N LEU A 49 4.98 5.80 -3.32
CA LEU A 49 4.38 5.08 -4.44
C LEU A 49 4.24 6.00 -5.64
N PRO A 50 4.32 5.47 -6.86
CA PRO A 50 4.07 6.31 -8.03
C PRO A 50 2.63 6.80 -8.05
N SER A 51 2.39 7.93 -8.68
CA SER A 51 1.04 8.47 -8.79
C SER A 51 0.27 7.81 -9.94
N ASP A 52 0.94 7.06 -10.79
CA ASP A 52 0.31 6.40 -11.93
C ASP A 52 -0.44 5.17 -11.45
N GLU A 53 -1.77 5.21 -11.54
CA GLU A 53 -2.60 4.13 -11.04
C GLU A 53 -2.37 2.81 -11.78
N ASN A 54 -1.97 2.87 -13.04
CA ASN A 54 -1.66 1.64 -13.77
C ASN A 54 -0.46 0.94 -13.18
N LYS A 55 0.52 1.71 -12.72
CA LYS A 55 1.68 1.11 -12.06
C LYS A 55 1.29 0.52 -10.72
N LEU A 56 0.42 1.21 -9.98
CA LEU A 56 -0.05 0.68 -8.70
C LEU A 56 -0.80 -0.63 -8.91
N LYS A 57 -1.64 -0.68 -9.94
CA LYS A 57 -2.36 -1.90 -10.27
C LYS A 57 -1.41 -3.05 -10.57
N MET A 58 -0.37 -2.77 -11.34
CA MET A 58 0.63 -3.79 -11.65
C MET A 58 1.35 -4.28 -10.41
N LEU A 59 1.68 -3.38 -9.49
CA LEU A 59 2.34 -3.77 -8.25
C LEU A 59 1.49 -4.72 -7.41
N CYS A 60 0.18 -4.62 -7.56
CA CYS A 60 -0.75 -5.47 -6.82
C CYS A 60 -1.17 -6.72 -7.60
N GLY A 61 -0.53 -6.98 -8.73
CA GLY A 61 -0.80 -8.19 -9.50
C GLY A 61 -2.00 -8.08 -10.42
N ASN A 62 -2.34 -6.88 -10.83
CA ASN A 62 -3.44 -6.62 -11.76
C ASN A 62 -4.75 -7.24 -11.30
N PRO A 63 -5.22 -6.95 -10.07
CA PRO A 63 -6.42 -7.58 -9.56
C PRO A 63 -7.66 -7.11 -10.31
N LYS A 64 -8.62 -8.00 -10.45
CA LYS A 64 -9.92 -7.62 -10.98
C LYS A 64 -10.58 -6.68 -9.99
N GLY A 65 -11.35 -5.74 -10.49
CA GLY A 65 -12.03 -4.81 -9.61
C GLY A 65 -11.09 -3.78 -8.99
N TRP A 66 -9.91 -3.61 -9.57
CA TRP A 66 -8.92 -2.67 -9.05
C TRP A 66 -9.49 -1.27 -8.86
N ALA A 67 -10.23 -0.77 -9.85
CA ALA A 67 -10.68 0.62 -9.80
C ALA A 67 -11.54 0.90 -8.58
N GLU A 68 -12.48 -0.02 -8.29
CA GLU A 68 -13.34 0.13 -7.12
C GLU A 68 -12.57 -0.01 -5.82
N ASP A 69 -11.68 -1.00 -5.77
CA ASP A 69 -10.92 -1.27 -4.56
C ASP A 69 -9.94 -0.14 -4.27
N TRP A 70 -9.32 0.41 -5.31
CA TRP A 70 -8.40 1.53 -5.14
C TRP A 70 -9.11 2.75 -4.58
N GLU A 71 -10.36 2.99 -5.00
CA GLU A 71 -11.12 4.11 -4.47
C GLU A 71 -11.29 4.01 -2.96
N SER A 72 -11.42 2.80 -2.45
CA SER A 72 -11.54 2.60 -1.00
C SER A 72 -10.21 2.70 -0.27
N VAL A 73 -9.13 2.35 -0.95
CA VAL A 73 -7.82 2.29 -0.33
C VAL A 73 -7.05 3.60 -0.43
N LYS A 74 -7.30 4.37 -1.48
CA LYS A 74 -6.43 5.51 -1.77
C LYS A 74 -6.47 6.59 -0.69
N ASP A 75 -7.57 6.67 0.05
CA ASP A 75 -7.68 7.66 1.11
C ASP A 75 -6.72 7.39 2.26
N CYS A 76 -6.14 6.20 2.32
CA CYS A 76 -5.14 5.87 3.32
C CYS A 76 -3.76 6.40 2.94
N PHE A 77 -3.62 6.95 1.76
CA PHE A 77 -2.36 7.51 1.28
C PHE A 77 -2.55 8.97 0.91
N LYS A 78 -1.49 9.72 1.05
CA LYS A 78 -1.50 11.13 0.67
C LYS A 78 -0.51 11.36 -0.45
N LEU A 79 -0.94 12.12 -1.44
CA LEU A 79 -0.08 12.47 -2.55
C LEU A 79 0.78 13.66 -2.15
N GLY A 80 2.08 13.49 -2.19
CA GLY A 80 3.02 14.55 -1.84
C GLY A 80 3.30 15.47 -3.01
N GLU A 81 4.06 16.51 -2.73
CA GLU A 81 4.45 17.47 -3.76
C GLU A 81 5.36 16.86 -4.80
N ASP A 82 6.02 15.75 -4.46
CA ASP A 82 6.88 15.04 -5.40
C ASP A 82 6.09 14.02 -6.23
N ASN A 83 4.76 14.06 -6.18
CA ASN A 83 3.89 13.14 -6.91
C ASN A 83 4.05 11.70 -6.47
N LYS A 84 4.34 11.50 -5.19
CA LYS A 84 4.39 10.15 -4.63
C LYS A 84 3.39 10.03 -3.52
N TYR A 85 2.72 8.88 -3.48
CA TYR A 85 1.80 8.58 -2.39
C TYR A 85 2.56 8.04 -1.19
N ARG A 86 2.18 8.47 -0.01
CA ARG A 86 2.73 7.95 1.24
C ARG A 86 1.61 7.79 2.24
N ASN A 87 1.79 6.81 3.12
CA ASN A 87 0.87 6.62 4.22
C ASN A 87 1.24 7.64 5.28
N GLY A 88 0.34 8.50 5.55
CA GLY A 88 0.62 9.58 6.46
C GLY A 88 0.22 9.31 7.86
#